data_534c38911b84e7e671abb95943ab7e59
#
_entry.id   534c38911b84e7e671abb95943ab7e59
#
_cell.length_a   1.000
_cell.length_b   1.000
_cell.length_c   1.000
_cell.angle_alpha   90.00
_cell.angle_beta   90.00
_cell.angle_gamma   90.00
#
_symmetry.space_group_name_H-M   'P 1'
#
loop_
_entity.id
_entity.type
_entity.pdbx_description
1 polymer ?
#
loop_
_entity_poly.entity_id
_entity_poly.type
_entity_poly.pdbx_seq_one_letter_code
_entity_poly.pdbx_strand_id
1 'polypeptide(L)'
;MTSSSFGPFGSLGALPAVAIALGALFVTGAAAADPVALSGAPRAAAAVTPPAAVPFDPPALATDEAEATVPEELEGEIVVDVRDDATESDISNLARTYGLTLTPNSPWSAAHDKLEDAHVERADRASEPALLDSLAHDPRVEHAEAMSVFRASFVPDDPLYAAKQWHLARVGAESAWEYTCGRGVTVAVVDTGVACWDKGPFSRGTDLTGARCGGGYDFVNDRDEASDDQGHGTHVAGTIAQDTNNGKGAAGLAFCANLMPIKVLTKQGWGTVANVAEGIRYAADNGAQVINLSLGGPIKSAILEDAVEHAIARGVVVVAAAGNSGRSVGWPAAYDGVLAVSASDANDKIAWFSSRGPEVGIAAPGVAVTQQTVCDGGRNHCEIFGTFNGTSMASPHVAGAAALLIAEGVTDPKAVRAALESGATSKDDASLYGAGILNAGKSVAGVFLRHLLLRFGWLATLVLYLWRRIRRRGGEPKMSFGVATGALFGAVGLVPFAPYLGLLARAGRFREWAELLARPFGEWDMALGANVHRWLPLAGALPVIAVASLLLGVKRFRPWIGGFAAGTAALAGQLALSGDAAFALGTFAMRLYAMVSVVVCVWIARIALDTRRA
;
A
#
# COMPACT_ATOMS: atom_id res chain seq x y z
N MET A 1 64.27 -2.53 20.08
CA MET A 1 64.53 -1.24 20.71
C MET A 1 64.16 -0.15 19.74
N THR A 2 63.01 0.48 19.90
CA THR A 2 62.68 1.88 19.73
C THR A 2 61.16 2.02 19.89
N SER A 3 60.80 2.54 21.00
CA SER A 3 59.42 2.93 21.39
C SER A 3 59.00 4.18 20.62
N SER A 4 57.84 4.19 20.03
CA SER A 4 57.18 5.42 19.60
C SER A 4 55.90 5.62 20.40
N SER A 5 55.91 6.69 21.20
CA SER A 5 54.91 7.19 22.12
C SER A 5 53.65 7.65 21.40
N PHE A 6 52.50 7.20 21.89
CA PHE A 6 51.19 7.80 21.58
C PHE A 6 51.05 9.11 22.40
N GLY A 7 50.85 10.25 21.73
CA GLY A 7 50.52 11.52 22.33
C GLY A 7 48.99 11.61 22.70
N PRO A 8 48.61 12.47 23.67
CA PRO A 8 47.29 12.47 24.26
C PRO A 8 46.24 13.14 23.39
N PHE A 9 45.03 12.57 23.45
CA PHE A 9 43.81 13.10 22.84
C PHE A 9 43.53 14.53 23.34
N GLY A 10 43.51 15.47 22.41
CA GLY A 10 43.11 16.85 22.67
C GLY A 10 41.63 16.97 22.99
N SER A 11 41.35 17.80 23.97
CA SER A 11 40.06 18.15 24.57
C SER A 11 38.90 18.29 23.58
N LEU A 12 37.82 17.57 23.86
CA LEU A 12 36.49 17.73 23.25
C LEU A 12 35.95 19.15 23.56
N GLY A 13 36.03 20.02 22.55
CA GLY A 13 35.37 21.31 22.61
C GLY A 13 33.85 21.18 22.64
N ALA A 14 33.23 21.86 23.58
CA ALA A 14 31.82 21.91 23.85
C ALA A 14 30.95 22.06 22.58
N LEU A 15 29.94 21.22 22.45
CA LEU A 15 28.89 21.31 21.45
C LEU A 15 28.06 22.60 21.69
N PRO A 16 27.81 23.44 20.67
CA PRO A 16 26.95 24.60 20.87
C PRO A 16 25.49 24.18 21.00
N ALA A 17 24.82 24.69 22.00
CA ALA A 17 23.41 24.51 22.39
C ALA A 17 22.36 24.96 21.35
N VAL A 18 22.75 25.22 20.11
CA VAL A 18 21.86 25.73 19.03
C VAL A 18 21.02 24.65 18.36
N ALA A 19 21.34 23.35 18.51
CA ALA A 19 20.53 22.26 17.94
C ALA A 19 19.30 21.93 18.80
N ILE A 20 19.20 22.42 20.01
CA ILE A 20 18.09 22.14 20.95
C ILE A 20 16.97 23.20 20.85
N ALA A 21 17.27 24.41 20.35
CA ALA A 21 16.31 25.51 20.31
C ALA A 21 15.32 25.50 19.16
N LEU A 22 15.51 24.69 18.11
CA LEU A 22 14.59 24.59 16.96
C LEU A 22 13.54 23.49 17.11
N GLY A 23 13.63 22.65 18.14
CA GLY A 23 12.65 21.59 18.44
C GLY A 23 11.51 22.01 19.39
N ALA A 24 11.58 23.21 20.00
CA ALA A 24 10.68 23.59 21.10
C ALA A 24 9.51 24.52 20.70
N LEU A 25 9.36 24.89 19.43
CA LEU A 25 8.43 25.98 19.04
C LEU A 25 7.10 25.51 18.42
N PHE A 26 6.78 24.22 18.44
CA PHE A 26 5.50 23.72 17.91
C PHE A 26 4.84 22.64 18.79
N VAL A 27 4.79 22.81 20.09
CA VAL A 27 3.90 22.02 20.95
C VAL A 27 3.30 22.92 22.03
N THR A 28 2.24 23.64 21.70
CA THR A 28 1.28 24.14 22.71
C THR A 28 -0.11 24.07 22.11
N GLY A 29 -0.95 23.22 22.66
CA GLY A 29 -2.36 23.18 22.33
C GLY A 29 -3.03 21.82 22.61
N ALA A 30 -3.05 21.37 23.87
CA ALA A 30 -4.04 20.43 24.32
C ALA A 30 -4.45 20.84 25.76
N ALA A 31 -5.63 21.38 25.86
CA ALA A 31 -6.25 21.74 27.15
C ALA A 31 -6.73 20.46 27.85
N ALA A 32 -6.40 20.36 29.13
CA ALA A 32 -6.93 19.35 30.04
C ALA A 32 -8.40 19.64 30.35
N ALA A 33 -9.26 18.61 30.28
CA ALA A 33 -10.61 18.63 30.82
C ALA A 33 -10.68 17.70 32.03
N ASP A 34 -11.20 18.22 33.13
CA ASP A 34 -11.38 17.54 34.40
C ASP A 34 -12.47 16.46 34.36
N PRO A 35 -12.39 15.41 35.22
CA PRO A 35 -13.37 14.32 35.23
C PRO A 35 -14.63 14.70 36.01
N VAL A 36 -15.78 14.59 35.37
CA VAL A 36 -17.09 14.70 36.02
C VAL A 36 -17.51 13.33 36.53
N ALA A 37 -17.69 13.21 37.84
CA ALA A 37 -18.22 12.03 38.49
C ALA A 37 -19.73 11.88 38.23
N LEU A 38 -20.17 10.76 37.71
CA LEU A 38 -21.58 10.38 37.60
C LEU A 38 -21.86 9.17 38.50
N SER A 39 -22.60 9.46 39.57
CA SER A 39 -23.26 8.46 40.41
C SER A 39 -24.64 8.14 39.83
N GLY A 40 -24.91 6.88 39.54
CA GLY A 40 -26.24 6.40 39.16
C GLY A 40 -26.34 4.88 39.22
N ALA A 41 -27.17 4.37 40.14
CA ALA A 41 -27.41 2.94 40.37
C ALA A 41 -28.14 2.26 39.18
N PRO A 42 -27.95 0.94 38.97
CA PRO A 42 -28.51 0.25 37.81
C PRO A 42 -30.01 -0.05 38.00
N ARG A 43 -30.83 0.31 37.02
CA ARG A 43 -32.18 -0.18 36.85
C ARG A 43 -32.17 -1.50 36.09
N ALA A 44 -32.88 -2.51 36.62
CA ALA A 44 -33.04 -3.82 35.99
C ALA A 44 -33.72 -3.68 34.61
N ALA A 45 -33.10 -4.23 33.59
CA ALA A 45 -33.65 -4.30 32.25
C ALA A 45 -34.58 -5.52 32.12
N ALA A 46 -35.79 -5.31 31.60
CA ALA A 46 -36.72 -6.38 31.25
C ALA A 46 -36.21 -7.18 30.04
N ALA A 47 -36.35 -8.50 30.11
CA ALA A 47 -35.95 -9.41 29.03
C ALA A 47 -36.84 -9.16 27.78
N VAL A 48 -36.20 -8.78 26.68
CA VAL A 48 -36.84 -8.67 25.34
C VAL A 48 -36.52 -9.95 24.58
N THR A 49 -37.50 -10.73 24.24
CA THR A 49 -37.40 -11.91 23.36
C THR A 49 -37.01 -11.45 21.94
N PRO A 50 -36.02 -12.05 21.30
CA PRO A 50 -35.66 -11.69 19.93
C PRO A 50 -36.74 -12.13 18.94
N PRO A 51 -37.05 -11.34 17.92
CA PRO A 51 -37.97 -11.75 16.85
C PRO A 51 -37.32 -12.86 16.01
N ALA A 52 -38.16 -13.79 15.54
CA ALA A 52 -37.76 -14.91 14.68
C ALA A 52 -37.05 -14.41 13.40
N ALA A 53 -36.00 -15.12 13.03
CA ALA A 53 -35.27 -14.84 11.79
C ALA A 53 -36.18 -15.03 10.57
N VAL A 54 -36.33 -13.98 9.78
CA VAL A 54 -37.00 -14.03 8.46
C VAL A 54 -36.01 -14.65 7.47
N PRO A 55 -36.43 -15.67 6.67
CA PRO A 55 -35.56 -16.21 5.62
C PRO A 55 -35.23 -15.12 4.60
N PHE A 56 -33.98 -14.98 4.27
CA PHE A 56 -33.49 -14.03 3.28
C PHE A 56 -33.54 -14.65 1.89
N ASP A 57 -34.43 -14.16 1.02
CA ASP A 57 -34.31 -14.32 -0.43
C ASP A 57 -33.53 -13.12 -0.98
N PRO A 58 -32.36 -13.34 -1.62
CA PRO A 58 -31.62 -12.24 -2.23
C PRO A 58 -32.46 -11.66 -3.38
N PRO A 59 -32.63 -10.32 -3.44
CA PRO A 59 -33.25 -9.72 -4.62
C PRO A 59 -32.42 -10.06 -5.85
N ALA A 60 -33.07 -10.46 -6.94
CA ALA A 60 -32.43 -10.63 -8.23
C ALA A 60 -31.63 -9.36 -8.56
N LEU A 61 -30.34 -9.53 -8.82
CA LEU A 61 -29.47 -8.44 -9.27
C LEU A 61 -30.09 -7.84 -10.53
N ALA A 62 -30.47 -6.56 -10.45
CA ALA A 62 -30.73 -5.79 -11.65
C ALA A 62 -29.41 -5.75 -12.44
N THR A 63 -29.38 -6.50 -13.52
CA THR A 63 -28.39 -6.34 -14.58
C THR A 63 -28.72 -5.01 -15.25
N ASP A 64 -27.69 -4.19 -15.42
CA ASP A 64 -27.62 -2.97 -16.21
C ASP A 64 -27.49 -1.68 -15.37
N GLU A 65 -26.23 -1.47 -14.99
CA GLU A 65 -25.48 -0.22 -15.18
C GLU A 65 -24.04 -0.54 -14.82
N ALA A 66 -23.30 -1.08 -15.81
CA ALA A 66 -21.85 -1.22 -15.75
C ALA A 66 -21.27 0.20 -15.72
N GLU A 67 -20.73 0.61 -14.57
CA GLU A 67 -19.83 1.74 -14.54
C GLU A 67 -18.65 1.41 -15.48
N ALA A 68 -18.42 2.30 -16.45
CA ALA A 68 -17.50 2.09 -17.55
C ALA A 68 -16.07 1.83 -17.02
N THR A 69 -15.69 0.58 -16.97
CA THR A 69 -14.26 0.22 -17.05
C THR A 69 -13.75 0.87 -18.33
N VAL A 70 -12.68 1.64 -18.25
CA VAL A 70 -12.04 2.19 -19.46
C VAL A 70 -11.66 0.98 -20.31
N PRO A 71 -12.25 0.79 -21.48
CA PRO A 71 -12.04 -0.39 -22.30
C PRO A 71 -10.57 -0.44 -22.79
N GLU A 72 -10.10 -1.61 -23.19
CA GLU A 72 -8.80 -1.75 -23.83
C GLU A 72 -8.81 -1.10 -25.21
N GLU A 73 -9.97 -1.12 -25.88
CA GLU A 73 -10.25 -0.49 -27.17
C GLU A 73 -11.52 0.35 -27.06
N LEU A 74 -11.58 1.49 -27.73
CA LEU A 74 -12.79 2.28 -27.83
C LEU A 74 -13.75 1.58 -28.80
N GLU A 75 -14.85 1.08 -28.27
CA GLU A 75 -15.80 0.24 -28.99
C GLU A 75 -16.39 0.95 -30.21
N GLY A 76 -16.06 0.45 -31.41
CA GLY A 76 -16.48 1.01 -32.67
C GLY A 76 -15.64 2.20 -33.16
N GLU A 77 -14.58 2.54 -32.49
CA GLU A 77 -13.62 3.52 -33.00
C GLU A 77 -12.45 2.80 -33.67
N ILE A 78 -12.08 3.23 -34.85
CA ILE A 78 -10.91 2.72 -35.59
C ILE A 78 -10.00 3.87 -35.94
N VAL A 79 -8.72 3.59 -36.08
CA VAL A 79 -7.73 4.52 -36.59
C VAL A 79 -7.19 3.99 -37.90
N VAL A 80 -7.12 4.87 -38.90
CA VAL A 80 -6.63 4.56 -40.24
C VAL A 80 -5.47 5.50 -40.57
N ASP A 81 -4.29 4.95 -40.69
CA ASP A 81 -3.07 5.62 -41.09
C ASP A 81 -3.00 5.60 -42.60
N VAL A 82 -3.31 6.75 -43.22
CA VAL A 82 -3.30 6.93 -44.66
C VAL A 82 -1.91 7.40 -45.08
N ARG A 83 -1.40 6.90 -46.19
CA ARG A 83 -0.06 7.25 -46.69
C ARG A 83 0.20 8.75 -46.66
N ASP A 84 1.36 9.17 -46.25
CA ASP A 84 1.78 10.57 -46.11
C ASP A 84 1.64 11.35 -47.44
N ASP A 85 1.79 10.69 -48.60
CA ASP A 85 1.68 11.28 -49.91
C ASP A 85 0.24 11.34 -50.45
N ALA A 86 -0.74 10.85 -49.68
CA ALA A 86 -2.14 10.89 -50.06
C ALA A 86 -2.70 12.30 -50.11
N THR A 87 -3.52 12.56 -51.10
CA THR A 87 -4.23 13.84 -51.25
C THR A 87 -5.58 13.79 -50.52
N GLU A 88 -6.16 14.97 -50.21
CA GLU A 88 -7.53 15.05 -49.66
C GLU A 88 -8.57 14.31 -50.52
N SER A 89 -8.32 14.26 -51.85
CA SER A 89 -9.15 13.49 -52.78
C SER A 89 -9.02 11.99 -52.58
N ASP A 90 -7.81 11.51 -52.21
CA ASP A 90 -7.57 10.09 -51.91
C ASP A 90 -8.24 9.68 -50.62
N ILE A 91 -8.16 10.50 -49.57
CA ILE A 91 -8.84 10.30 -48.29
C ILE A 91 -10.37 10.30 -48.49
N SER A 92 -10.90 11.27 -49.24
CA SER A 92 -12.33 11.33 -49.56
C SER A 92 -12.80 10.13 -50.38
N ASN A 93 -11.95 9.61 -51.26
CA ASN A 93 -12.22 8.40 -52.05
C ASN A 93 -12.16 7.12 -51.18
N LEU A 94 -11.21 7.06 -50.24
CA LEU A 94 -11.09 5.99 -49.28
C LEU A 94 -12.36 5.93 -48.40
N ALA A 95 -12.75 7.06 -47.80
CA ALA A 95 -13.97 7.20 -47.02
C ALA A 95 -15.22 6.68 -47.74
N ARG A 96 -15.39 7.10 -49.02
CA ARG A 96 -16.52 6.63 -49.84
C ARG A 96 -16.45 5.15 -50.20
N THR A 97 -15.25 4.62 -50.43
CA THR A 97 -15.06 3.20 -50.78
C THR A 97 -15.53 2.28 -49.68
N TYR A 98 -15.24 2.64 -48.42
CA TYR A 98 -15.55 1.83 -47.24
C TYR A 98 -16.79 2.29 -46.46
N GLY A 99 -17.45 3.37 -46.94
CA GLY A 99 -18.63 3.92 -46.25
C GLY A 99 -18.33 4.56 -44.90
N LEU A 100 -17.09 5.04 -44.71
CA LEU A 100 -16.63 5.63 -43.47
C LEU A 100 -16.68 7.18 -43.52
N THR A 101 -16.75 7.80 -42.37
CA THR A 101 -16.45 9.21 -42.19
C THR A 101 -15.07 9.30 -41.55
N LEU A 102 -14.05 9.67 -42.32
CA LEU A 102 -12.68 9.83 -41.85
C LEU A 102 -12.50 11.28 -41.39
N THR A 103 -11.95 11.47 -40.21
CA THR A 103 -11.64 12.78 -39.62
C THR A 103 -10.20 12.78 -39.09
N PRO A 104 -9.38 13.78 -39.40
CA PRO A 104 -8.02 13.84 -38.88
C PRO A 104 -8.02 13.80 -37.35
N ASN A 105 -7.22 12.90 -36.76
CA ASN A 105 -7.07 12.80 -35.30
C ASN A 105 -6.66 14.15 -34.67
N SER A 106 -5.92 14.98 -35.41
CA SER A 106 -5.54 16.30 -34.94
C SER A 106 -5.21 17.24 -36.15
N PRO A 107 -5.20 18.59 -35.96
CA PRO A 107 -4.69 19.49 -36.98
C PRO A 107 -3.23 19.23 -37.39
N TRP A 108 -2.44 18.66 -36.50
CA TRP A 108 -1.06 18.26 -36.77
C TRP A 108 -1.02 17.04 -37.69
N SER A 109 -1.83 16.04 -37.38
CA SER A 109 -2.01 14.82 -38.18
C SER A 109 -2.45 15.15 -39.61
N ALA A 110 -3.46 16.00 -39.77
CA ALA A 110 -3.92 16.47 -41.10
C ALA A 110 -2.80 17.08 -41.96
N ALA A 111 -1.80 17.67 -41.32
CA ALA A 111 -0.70 18.37 -42.02
C ALA A 111 0.53 17.47 -42.27
N HIS A 112 0.74 16.40 -41.48
CA HIS A 112 2.02 15.66 -41.43
C HIS A 112 1.92 14.17 -41.68
N ASP A 113 1.10 13.44 -40.97
CA ASP A 113 1.09 11.95 -40.95
C ASP A 113 -0.26 11.33 -41.39
N LYS A 114 -1.24 12.15 -41.77
CA LYS A 114 -2.54 11.68 -42.34
C LYS A 114 -3.23 10.57 -41.50
N LEU A 115 -3.12 10.66 -40.17
CA LEU A 115 -3.79 9.74 -39.28
C LEU A 115 -5.26 10.15 -39.11
N GLU A 116 -6.16 9.30 -39.55
CA GLU A 116 -7.61 9.55 -39.58
C GLU A 116 -8.34 8.67 -38.58
N ASP A 117 -9.29 9.25 -37.85
CA ASP A 117 -10.20 8.53 -36.97
C ASP A 117 -11.53 8.28 -37.66
N ALA A 118 -12.13 7.10 -37.40
CA ALA A 118 -13.44 6.79 -37.94
C ALA A 118 -14.28 6.00 -36.92
N HIS A 119 -15.60 6.26 -36.93
CA HIS A 119 -16.55 5.52 -36.11
C HIS A 119 -17.30 4.48 -36.95
N VAL A 120 -17.34 3.24 -36.46
CA VAL A 120 -18.09 2.15 -37.05
C VAL A 120 -19.44 2.01 -36.35
N GLU A 121 -20.54 2.18 -37.09
CA GLU A 121 -21.90 2.07 -36.56
C GLU A 121 -22.14 0.72 -35.86
N ARG A 122 -22.90 0.72 -34.77
CA ARG A 122 -23.17 -0.47 -33.94
C ARG A 122 -23.75 -1.65 -34.74
N ALA A 123 -24.51 -1.37 -35.79
CA ALA A 123 -25.08 -2.40 -36.68
C ALA A 123 -24.01 -3.16 -37.48
N ASP A 124 -22.86 -2.51 -37.73
CA ASP A 124 -21.80 -3.00 -38.60
C ASP A 124 -20.59 -3.56 -37.85
N ARG A 125 -20.59 -3.53 -36.50
CA ARG A 125 -19.48 -3.97 -35.65
C ARG A 125 -19.12 -5.46 -35.82
N ALA A 126 -20.06 -6.31 -36.18
CA ALA A 126 -19.76 -7.70 -36.47
C ALA A 126 -18.86 -7.86 -37.74
N SER A 127 -18.82 -6.84 -38.59
CA SER A 127 -17.98 -6.81 -39.79
C SER A 127 -16.68 -6.00 -39.61
N GLU A 128 -16.46 -5.38 -38.46
CA GLU A 128 -15.29 -4.55 -38.16
C GLU A 128 -13.95 -5.28 -38.41
N PRO A 129 -13.72 -6.54 -37.97
CA PRO A 129 -12.47 -7.24 -38.30
C PRO A 129 -12.25 -7.43 -39.80
N ALA A 130 -13.32 -7.66 -40.57
CA ALA A 130 -13.23 -7.79 -42.02
C ALA A 130 -13.00 -6.40 -42.70
N LEU A 131 -13.55 -5.35 -42.12
CA LEU A 131 -13.31 -3.97 -42.56
C LEU A 131 -11.83 -3.59 -42.34
N LEU A 132 -11.29 -3.85 -41.15
CA LEU A 132 -9.88 -3.58 -40.83
C LEU A 132 -8.93 -4.37 -41.73
N ASP A 133 -9.23 -5.65 -41.98
CA ASP A 133 -8.46 -6.48 -42.92
C ASP A 133 -8.51 -5.90 -44.35
N SER A 134 -9.66 -5.41 -44.78
CA SER A 134 -9.82 -4.78 -46.10
C SER A 134 -9.09 -3.46 -46.21
N LEU A 135 -9.12 -2.63 -45.17
CA LEU A 135 -8.37 -1.37 -45.08
C LEU A 135 -6.87 -1.62 -45.10
N ALA A 136 -6.39 -2.59 -44.35
CA ALA A 136 -4.97 -2.96 -44.29
C ALA A 136 -4.39 -3.44 -45.62
N HIS A 137 -5.24 -3.87 -46.56
CA HIS A 137 -4.85 -4.29 -47.91
C HIS A 137 -5.06 -3.18 -48.97
N ASP A 138 -5.61 -2.04 -48.60
CA ASP A 138 -5.78 -0.91 -49.53
C ASP A 138 -4.43 -0.20 -49.76
N PRO A 139 -3.98 0.00 -51.01
CA PRO A 139 -2.68 0.60 -51.27
C PRO A 139 -2.53 2.07 -50.81
N ARG A 140 -3.62 2.70 -50.39
CA ARG A 140 -3.64 4.07 -49.84
C ARG A 140 -3.44 4.09 -48.32
N VAL A 141 -3.54 2.94 -47.64
CA VAL A 141 -3.48 2.81 -46.21
C VAL A 141 -2.14 2.18 -45.84
N GLU A 142 -1.48 2.71 -44.83
CA GLU A 142 -0.27 2.13 -44.23
C GLU A 142 -0.65 1.15 -43.10
N HIS A 143 -1.54 1.58 -42.21
CA HIS A 143 -2.06 0.78 -41.12
C HIS A 143 -3.54 1.08 -40.88
N ALA A 144 -4.29 0.07 -40.40
CA ALA A 144 -5.65 0.23 -39.90
C ALA A 144 -5.88 -0.71 -38.73
N GLU A 145 -6.32 -0.16 -37.61
CA GLU A 145 -6.51 -0.93 -36.38
C GLU A 145 -7.65 -0.36 -35.51
N ALA A 146 -8.18 -1.16 -34.58
CA ALA A 146 -9.11 -0.68 -33.58
C ALA A 146 -8.44 0.35 -32.69
N MET A 147 -9.19 1.37 -32.25
CA MET A 147 -8.66 2.46 -31.40
C MET A 147 -8.31 1.94 -30.02
N SER A 148 -7.07 1.54 -29.83
CA SER A 148 -6.56 1.04 -28.55
C SER A 148 -6.33 2.17 -27.54
N VAL A 149 -6.63 1.92 -26.26
CA VAL A 149 -6.47 2.88 -25.18
C VAL A 149 -5.16 2.68 -24.45
N PHE A 150 -4.29 3.68 -24.48
CA PHE A 150 -3.05 3.70 -23.69
C PHE A 150 -3.27 4.33 -22.33
N ARG A 151 -2.78 3.68 -21.28
CA ARG A 151 -2.87 4.16 -19.90
C ARG A 151 -1.48 4.47 -19.34
N ALA A 152 -1.41 5.49 -18.50
CA ALA A 152 -0.16 5.87 -17.82
C ALA A 152 0.17 4.96 -16.64
N SER A 153 -0.82 4.26 -16.06
CA SER A 153 -0.70 3.41 -14.88
C SER A 153 -0.55 1.92 -15.21
N PHE A 154 -0.02 1.18 -14.23
CA PHE A 154 0.02 -0.28 -14.27
C PHE A 154 -1.40 -0.85 -14.13
N VAL A 155 -1.79 -1.68 -15.09
CA VAL A 155 -3.04 -2.45 -15.06
C VAL A 155 -2.65 -3.93 -15.08
N PRO A 156 -3.14 -4.75 -14.14
CA PRO A 156 -2.88 -6.18 -14.13
C PRO A 156 -3.47 -6.88 -15.35
N ASP A 157 -2.80 -7.95 -15.81
CA ASP A 157 -3.27 -8.81 -16.89
C ASP A 157 -4.20 -9.96 -16.42
N ASP A 158 -4.65 -9.89 -15.17
CA ASP A 158 -5.54 -10.87 -14.55
C ASP A 158 -6.96 -10.76 -15.13
N PRO A 159 -7.53 -11.84 -15.70
CA PRO A 159 -8.77 -11.76 -16.48
C PRO A 159 -9.98 -11.20 -15.73
N LEU A 160 -10.06 -11.40 -14.40
CA LEU A 160 -11.15 -10.90 -13.60
C LEU A 160 -10.95 -9.44 -13.13
N TYR A 161 -9.76 -8.86 -13.31
CA TYR A 161 -9.47 -7.49 -12.84
C TYR A 161 -10.42 -6.49 -13.50
N ALA A 162 -10.35 -6.35 -14.81
CA ALA A 162 -11.20 -5.41 -15.54
C ALA A 162 -12.70 -5.81 -15.51
N ALA A 163 -12.98 -7.13 -15.55
CA ALA A 163 -14.35 -7.62 -15.70
C ALA A 163 -15.17 -7.66 -14.40
N LYS A 164 -14.51 -7.81 -13.21
CA LYS A 164 -15.20 -8.11 -11.96
C LYS A 164 -14.67 -7.35 -10.73
N GLN A 165 -13.44 -6.76 -10.79
CA GLN A 165 -12.83 -6.17 -9.61
C GLN A 165 -12.93 -4.64 -9.58
N TRP A 166 -14.13 -4.09 -9.84
CA TRP A 166 -14.45 -2.67 -9.70
C TRP A 166 -13.92 -2.07 -8.39
N HIS A 167 -13.93 -2.88 -7.33
CA HIS A 167 -13.57 -2.49 -5.98
C HIS A 167 -12.09 -2.08 -5.84
N LEU A 168 -11.17 -2.70 -6.61
CA LEU A 168 -9.76 -2.31 -6.60
C LEU A 168 -9.54 -0.97 -7.31
N ALA A 169 -10.18 -0.77 -8.47
CA ALA A 169 -10.16 0.53 -9.14
C ALA A 169 -10.75 1.62 -8.24
N ARG A 170 -11.85 1.31 -7.52
CA ARG A 170 -12.50 2.27 -6.61
C ARG A 170 -11.62 2.74 -5.47
N VAL A 171 -10.81 1.87 -4.89
CA VAL A 171 -9.86 2.25 -3.84
C VAL A 171 -8.55 2.85 -4.40
N GLY A 172 -8.44 3.05 -5.71
CA GLY A 172 -7.26 3.64 -6.35
C GLY A 172 -6.03 2.73 -6.32
N ALA A 173 -6.24 1.42 -6.50
CA ALA A 173 -5.18 0.42 -6.46
C ALA A 173 -4.07 0.68 -7.49
N GLU A 174 -4.44 0.98 -8.74
CA GLU A 174 -3.48 1.28 -9.81
C GLU A 174 -2.55 2.44 -9.44
N SER A 175 -3.12 3.52 -8.87
CA SER A 175 -2.33 4.65 -8.40
C SER A 175 -1.41 4.28 -7.23
N ALA A 176 -1.85 3.41 -6.31
CA ALA A 176 -1.01 2.93 -5.21
C ALA A 176 0.15 2.06 -5.71
N TRP A 177 -0.10 1.23 -6.72
CA TRP A 177 0.90 0.33 -7.29
C TRP A 177 2.04 1.03 -8.03
N GLU A 178 1.88 2.29 -8.41
CA GLU A 178 2.99 3.12 -8.91
C GLU A 178 4.09 3.31 -7.85
N TYR A 179 3.75 3.22 -6.57
CA TYR A 179 4.68 3.43 -5.44
C TYR A 179 5.15 2.12 -4.83
N THR A 180 4.24 1.20 -4.55
CA THR A 180 4.54 -0.04 -3.82
C THR A 180 3.50 -1.12 -4.09
N CYS A 181 3.89 -2.38 -3.87
CA CYS A 181 2.99 -3.53 -3.89
C CYS A 181 2.81 -4.19 -2.49
N GLY A 182 3.30 -3.53 -1.41
CA GLY A 182 3.19 -4.06 -0.05
C GLY A 182 4.30 -5.06 0.34
N ARG A 183 5.43 -5.08 -0.38
CA ARG A 183 6.53 -6.02 -0.15
C ARG A 183 7.10 -5.91 1.27
N GLY A 184 7.39 -7.07 1.86
CA GLY A 184 8.02 -7.18 3.18
C GLY A 184 7.06 -7.04 4.35
N VAL A 185 5.79 -6.75 4.10
CA VAL A 185 4.77 -6.64 5.14
C VAL A 185 4.04 -7.96 5.31
N THR A 186 3.82 -8.38 6.55
CA THR A 186 3.04 -9.58 6.88
C THR A 186 1.66 -9.18 7.39
N VAL A 187 0.63 -9.65 6.70
CA VAL A 187 -0.78 -9.47 7.08
C VAL A 187 -1.34 -10.78 7.59
N ALA A 188 -1.76 -10.80 8.85
CA ALA A 188 -2.46 -11.95 9.42
C ALA A 188 -3.94 -11.91 9.04
N VAL A 189 -4.43 -13.01 8.51
CA VAL A 189 -5.84 -13.26 8.18
C VAL A 189 -6.41 -14.18 9.24
N VAL A 190 -7.06 -13.61 10.24
CA VAL A 190 -7.66 -14.33 11.37
C VAL A 190 -9.11 -14.68 11.01
N ASP A 191 -9.31 -15.90 10.46
CA ASP A 191 -10.53 -16.27 9.77
C ASP A 191 -10.76 -17.80 9.73
N THR A 192 -11.33 -18.35 8.66
CA THR A 192 -11.57 -19.79 8.41
C THR A 192 -10.33 -20.56 7.94
N GLY A 193 -9.17 -19.89 7.82
CA GLY A 193 -7.95 -20.37 7.18
C GLY A 193 -7.76 -19.75 5.81
N VAL A 194 -6.72 -20.16 5.08
CA VAL A 194 -6.44 -19.72 3.70
C VAL A 194 -5.97 -20.93 2.88
N ALA A 195 -6.37 -21.02 1.62
CA ALA A 195 -6.00 -22.09 0.69
C ALA A 195 -4.55 -21.92 0.18
N CYS A 196 -3.58 -21.93 1.09
CA CYS A 196 -2.16 -21.73 0.80
C CYS A 196 -1.39 -23.02 0.49
N TRP A 197 -1.93 -24.19 0.83
CA TRP A 197 -1.20 -25.46 0.76
C TRP A 197 -2.00 -26.59 0.12
N ASP A 198 -1.28 -27.49 -0.55
CA ASP A 198 -1.79 -28.79 -0.99
C ASP A 198 -1.46 -29.82 0.09
N LYS A 199 -2.40 -30.12 1.00
CA LYS A 199 -2.17 -31.07 2.08
C LYS A 199 -3.43 -31.83 2.47
N GLY A 200 -3.35 -33.15 2.46
CA GLY A 200 -4.49 -34.02 2.76
C GLY A 200 -5.67 -33.75 1.84
N PRO A 201 -6.85 -33.39 2.38
CA PRO A 201 -8.02 -33.06 1.58
C PRO A 201 -8.01 -31.63 1.02
N PHE A 202 -7.07 -30.78 1.50
CA PHE A 202 -7.01 -29.39 1.11
C PHE A 202 -6.24 -29.19 -0.18
N SER A 203 -6.69 -28.26 -0.99
CA SER A 203 -6.02 -27.85 -2.22
C SER A 203 -5.65 -26.36 -2.14
N ARG A 204 -4.46 -26.04 -2.64
CA ARG A 204 -4.05 -24.66 -2.82
C ARG A 204 -4.94 -23.98 -3.86
N GLY A 205 -5.27 -22.73 -3.64
CA GLY A 205 -5.94 -21.90 -4.63
C GLY A 205 -5.09 -21.78 -5.91
N THR A 206 -5.73 -21.84 -7.09
CA THR A 206 -5.03 -21.80 -8.40
C THR A 206 -4.32 -20.47 -8.63
N ASP A 207 -4.77 -19.42 -7.97
CA ASP A 207 -4.27 -18.05 -8.07
C ASP A 207 -3.65 -17.55 -6.74
N LEU A 208 -3.14 -18.49 -5.94
CA LEU A 208 -2.35 -18.27 -4.72
C LEU A 208 -1.03 -19.07 -4.77
N THR A 209 -0.56 -19.43 -5.98
CA THR A 209 0.61 -20.28 -6.16
C THR A 209 1.93 -19.58 -5.85
N GLY A 210 1.99 -18.28 -6.09
CA GLY A 210 3.09 -17.40 -5.76
C GLY A 210 2.91 -16.69 -4.42
N ALA A 211 1.73 -16.78 -3.80
CA ALA A 211 1.43 -16.14 -2.54
C ALA A 211 2.42 -16.53 -1.44
N ARG A 212 2.90 -15.54 -0.73
CA ARG A 212 3.87 -15.71 0.35
C ARG A 212 3.15 -16.06 1.63
N CYS A 213 2.63 -17.28 1.72
CA CYS A 213 1.98 -17.79 2.91
C CYS A 213 2.98 -18.40 3.90
N GLY A 214 2.85 -18.07 5.16
CA GLY A 214 3.69 -18.67 6.19
C GLY A 214 3.39 -18.19 7.61
N GLY A 215 3.91 -18.89 8.61
CA GLY A 215 3.81 -18.51 10.02
C GLY A 215 2.39 -18.57 10.59
N GLY A 216 1.49 -19.33 9.99
CA GLY A 216 0.11 -19.46 10.42
C GLY A 216 -0.12 -20.57 11.46
N TYR A 217 -1.34 -20.64 12.03
CA TYR A 217 -1.77 -21.66 12.96
C TYR A 217 -3.29 -21.91 12.92
N ASP A 218 -3.71 -23.15 13.08
CA ASP A 218 -5.11 -23.58 13.15
C ASP A 218 -5.51 -23.87 14.59
N PHE A 219 -6.15 -22.91 15.25
CA PHE A 219 -6.66 -23.02 16.62
C PHE A 219 -7.92 -23.86 16.74
N VAL A 220 -8.54 -24.23 15.62
CA VAL A 220 -9.73 -25.09 15.62
C VAL A 220 -9.34 -26.56 15.70
N ASN A 221 -8.25 -26.93 15.03
CA ASN A 221 -7.80 -28.33 14.93
C ASN A 221 -6.41 -28.57 15.53
N ASP A 222 -5.82 -27.57 16.19
CA ASP A 222 -4.52 -27.63 16.89
C ASP A 222 -3.38 -28.14 15.99
N ARG A 223 -3.06 -27.36 14.93
CA ARG A 223 -2.02 -27.71 13.94
C ARG A 223 -1.37 -26.48 13.31
N ASP A 224 -0.14 -26.66 12.80
CA ASP A 224 0.68 -25.59 12.23
C ASP A 224 0.16 -25.04 10.89
N GLU A 225 -0.86 -25.64 10.29
CA GLU A 225 -1.35 -25.24 8.96
C GLU A 225 -2.81 -24.85 9.03
N ALA A 226 -3.06 -23.58 8.81
CA ALA A 226 -4.38 -22.98 8.79
C ALA A 226 -5.03 -23.09 7.40
N SER A 227 -5.20 -24.34 6.90
CA SER A 227 -5.89 -24.60 5.64
C SER A 227 -7.37 -24.25 5.75
N ASP A 228 -7.92 -23.65 4.69
CA ASP A 228 -9.31 -23.24 4.62
C ASP A 228 -10.22 -24.40 4.17
N ASP A 229 -11.29 -24.64 4.90
CA ASP A 229 -12.33 -25.65 4.61
C ASP A 229 -13.71 -25.03 4.43
N GLN A 230 -13.78 -23.68 4.29
CA GLN A 230 -15.03 -22.94 4.16
C GLN A 230 -15.01 -21.95 2.99
N GLY A 231 -13.90 -21.23 2.77
CA GLY A 231 -13.67 -20.33 1.64
C GLY A 231 -13.70 -18.84 1.96
N HIS A 232 -14.23 -18.44 3.11
CA HIS A 232 -14.32 -17.03 3.49
C HIS A 232 -12.93 -16.42 3.74
N GLY A 233 -12.06 -17.09 4.50
CA GLY A 233 -10.72 -16.59 4.77
C GLY A 233 -9.83 -16.54 3.53
N THR A 234 -10.01 -17.47 2.58
CA THR A 234 -9.31 -17.44 1.29
C THR A 234 -9.74 -16.22 0.47
N HIS A 235 -11.05 -15.92 0.43
CA HIS A 235 -11.57 -14.74 -0.26
C HIS A 235 -11.06 -13.44 0.36
N VAL A 236 -11.03 -13.35 1.68
CA VAL A 236 -10.47 -12.23 2.43
C VAL A 236 -8.98 -12.06 2.12
N ALA A 237 -8.21 -13.16 2.17
CA ALA A 237 -6.78 -13.16 1.85
C ALA A 237 -6.50 -12.73 0.41
N GLY A 238 -7.35 -13.15 -0.54
CA GLY A 238 -7.27 -12.74 -1.94
C GLY A 238 -7.42 -11.24 -2.12
N THR A 239 -8.36 -10.60 -1.44
CA THR A 239 -8.52 -9.14 -1.49
C THR A 239 -7.26 -8.42 -0.99
N ILE A 240 -6.56 -8.98 0.00
CA ILE A 240 -5.30 -8.43 0.51
C ILE A 240 -4.15 -8.67 -0.48
N ALA A 241 -3.89 -9.94 -0.87
CA ALA A 241 -2.64 -10.31 -1.52
C ALA A 241 -2.79 -11.50 -2.49
N GLN A 242 -3.86 -11.51 -3.32
CA GLN A 242 -3.98 -12.41 -4.46
C GLN A 242 -2.76 -12.27 -5.37
N ASP A 243 -2.31 -13.36 -5.99
CA ASP A 243 -1.30 -13.29 -7.04
C ASP A 243 -1.80 -12.36 -8.16
N THR A 244 -0.98 -11.42 -8.59
CA THR A 244 -1.39 -10.34 -9.48
C THR A 244 -0.44 -10.22 -10.65
N ASN A 245 -0.95 -9.89 -11.82
CA ASN A 245 -0.20 -9.79 -13.07
C ASN A 245 0.47 -11.12 -13.44
N ASN A 246 -0.31 -12.18 -13.40
CA ASN A 246 0.12 -13.55 -13.70
C ASN A 246 -0.71 -14.19 -14.83
N GLY A 247 -1.60 -13.41 -15.49
CA GLY A 247 -2.49 -13.86 -16.56
C GLY A 247 -3.60 -14.78 -16.09
N LYS A 248 -3.93 -14.81 -14.79
CA LYS A 248 -4.92 -15.71 -14.20
C LYS A 248 -5.77 -14.99 -13.17
N GLY A 249 -7.02 -15.45 -13.03
CA GLY A 249 -7.90 -15.12 -11.92
C GLY A 249 -8.07 -13.63 -11.65
N ALA A 250 -7.67 -13.21 -10.45
CA ALA A 250 -8.00 -11.93 -9.85
C ALA A 250 -6.78 -11.26 -9.19
N ALA A 251 -6.78 -9.96 -9.03
CA ALA A 251 -5.73 -9.21 -8.36
C ALA A 251 -5.99 -9.00 -6.87
N GLY A 252 -4.91 -8.84 -6.07
CA GLY A 252 -4.94 -8.40 -4.67
C GLY A 252 -4.35 -7.01 -4.49
N LEU A 253 -4.86 -6.24 -3.52
CA LEU A 253 -4.46 -4.84 -3.33
C LEU A 253 -2.98 -4.68 -2.94
N ALA A 254 -2.47 -5.52 -2.04
CA ALA A 254 -1.08 -5.55 -1.58
C ALA A 254 -0.40 -6.86 -2.01
N PHE A 255 -0.40 -7.14 -3.31
CA PHE A 255 -0.06 -8.44 -3.88
C PHE A 255 1.38 -8.93 -3.64
N CYS A 256 2.26 -8.10 -3.11
CA CYS A 256 3.60 -8.51 -2.66
C CYS A 256 3.70 -8.75 -1.15
N ALA A 257 2.62 -8.54 -0.40
CA ALA A 257 2.61 -8.79 1.04
C ALA A 257 2.67 -10.29 1.37
N ASN A 258 3.16 -10.61 2.55
CA ASN A 258 3.10 -11.97 3.08
C ASN A 258 1.76 -12.18 3.77
N LEU A 259 1.16 -13.35 3.57
CA LEU A 259 -0.04 -13.79 4.28
C LEU A 259 0.34 -14.69 5.46
N MET A 260 -0.21 -14.41 6.63
CA MET A 260 -0.14 -15.28 7.81
C MET A 260 -1.56 -15.81 8.11
N PRO A 261 -1.90 -17.01 7.62
CA PRO A 261 -3.22 -17.61 7.84
C PRO A 261 -3.39 -18.02 9.30
N ILE A 262 -4.45 -17.56 9.95
CA ILE A 262 -4.80 -17.93 11.32
C ILE A 262 -6.25 -18.45 11.32
N LYS A 263 -6.39 -19.77 11.48
CA LYS A 263 -7.72 -20.37 11.50
C LYS A 263 -8.29 -20.38 12.92
N VAL A 264 -9.29 -19.55 13.14
CA VAL A 264 -10.05 -19.44 14.38
C VAL A 264 -11.53 -19.77 14.19
N LEU A 265 -11.99 -19.83 12.95
CA LEU A 265 -13.35 -20.16 12.57
C LEU A 265 -13.41 -21.57 11.97
N THR A 266 -14.45 -22.32 12.36
CA THR A 266 -14.74 -23.67 11.85
C THR A 266 -15.22 -23.63 10.41
N LYS A 267 -15.42 -24.81 9.79
CA LYS A 267 -16.05 -24.97 8.47
C LYS A 267 -17.46 -24.34 8.41
N GLN A 268 -18.16 -24.22 9.52
CA GLN A 268 -19.47 -23.60 9.60
C GLN A 268 -19.40 -22.06 9.74
N GLY A 269 -18.20 -21.48 9.76
CA GLY A 269 -18.01 -20.03 9.82
C GLY A 269 -18.17 -19.41 11.21
N TRP A 270 -18.05 -20.18 12.30
CA TRP A 270 -18.08 -19.65 13.67
C TRP A 270 -16.86 -20.08 14.47
N GLY A 271 -16.53 -19.33 15.49
CA GLY A 271 -15.41 -19.59 16.40
C GLY A 271 -15.67 -19.12 17.82
N THR A 272 -14.85 -19.57 18.74
CA THR A 272 -14.93 -19.15 20.16
C THR A 272 -14.14 -17.88 20.41
N VAL A 273 -14.52 -17.12 21.43
CA VAL A 273 -13.75 -15.95 21.90
C VAL A 273 -12.30 -16.34 22.22
N ALA A 274 -12.10 -17.54 22.80
CA ALA A 274 -10.77 -18.05 23.14
C ALA A 274 -9.90 -18.21 21.89
N ASN A 275 -10.38 -18.92 20.86
CA ASN A 275 -9.62 -19.13 19.62
C ASN A 275 -9.30 -17.80 18.93
N VAL A 276 -10.27 -16.85 18.89
CA VAL A 276 -10.05 -15.52 18.28
C VAL A 276 -9.01 -14.72 19.06
N ALA A 277 -9.08 -14.71 20.39
CA ALA A 277 -8.13 -14.00 21.23
C ALA A 277 -6.71 -14.61 21.12
N GLU A 278 -6.60 -15.94 21.12
CA GLU A 278 -5.32 -16.62 20.90
C GLU A 278 -4.76 -16.35 19.51
N GLY A 279 -5.60 -16.38 18.47
CA GLY A 279 -5.21 -16.06 17.10
C GLY A 279 -4.67 -14.63 16.95
N ILE A 280 -5.28 -13.64 17.60
CA ILE A 280 -4.81 -12.25 17.61
C ILE A 280 -3.44 -12.14 18.31
N ARG A 281 -3.29 -12.76 19.51
CA ARG A 281 -2.00 -12.76 20.24
C ARG A 281 -0.92 -13.45 19.44
N TYR A 282 -1.22 -14.63 18.88
CA TYR A 282 -0.30 -15.38 18.06
C TYR A 282 0.19 -14.56 16.85
N ALA A 283 -0.72 -13.92 16.12
CA ALA A 283 -0.37 -13.08 14.99
C ALA A 283 0.60 -11.95 15.40
N ALA A 284 0.30 -11.25 16.50
CA ALA A 284 1.12 -10.16 17.01
C ALA A 284 2.51 -10.62 17.48
N ASP A 285 2.60 -11.79 18.12
CA ASP A 285 3.84 -12.35 18.66
C ASP A 285 4.73 -12.96 17.57
N ASN A 286 4.12 -13.42 16.45
CA ASN A 286 4.82 -14.02 15.32
C ASN A 286 5.10 -13.06 14.15
N GLY A 287 4.99 -11.75 14.39
CA GLY A 287 5.52 -10.74 13.48
C GLY A 287 4.56 -10.20 12.45
N ALA A 288 3.25 -10.43 12.59
CA ALA A 288 2.26 -9.70 11.80
C ALA A 288 2.37 -8.19 12.06
N GLN A 289 2.29 -7.39 11.02
CA GLN A 289 2.28 -5.93 11.09
C GLN A 289 0.86 -5.39 10.91
N VAL A 290 0.00 -6.18 10.26
CA VAL A 290 -1.43 -5.92 10.13
C VAL A 290 -2.18 -7.20 10.53
N ILE A 291 -3.25 -7.06 11.28
CA ILE A 291 -4.22 -8.13 11.55
C ILE A 291 -5.54 -7.73 10.93
N ASN A 292 -6.07 -8.58 10.04
CA ASN A 292 -7.42 -8.44 9.51
C ASN A 292 -8.38 -9.39 10.22
N LEU A 293 -9.47 -8.83 10.74
CA LEU A 293 -10.54 -9.52 11.46
C LEU A 293 -11.85 -9.35 10.68
N SER A 294 -12.05 -10.19 9.66
CA SER A 294 -13.32 -10.24 8.90
C SER A 294 -14.39 -11.04 9.63
N LEU A 295 -14.46 -10.86 10.94
CA LEU A 295 -15.36 -11.55 11.86
C LEU A 295 -15.84 -10.60 12.95
N GLY A 296 -16.88 -11.01 13.68
CA GLY A 296 -17.35 -10.22 14.82
C GLY A 296 -18.59 -10.83 15.48
N GLY A 297 -18.93 -10.26 16.63
CA GLY A 297 -20.10 -10.65 17.41
C GLY A 297 -20.70 -9.48 18.17
N PRO A 298 -21.92 -9.64 18.71
CA PRO A 298 -22.65 -8.57 19.39
C PRO A 298 -22.24 -8.40 20.87
N ILE A 299 -21.37 -9.24 21.41
CA ILE A 299 -21.08 -9.29 22.85
C ILE A 299 -19.63 -8.82 23.07
N LYS A 300 -19.48 -7.81 23.95
CA LYS A 300 -18.16 -7.37 24.42
C LYS A 300 -17.51 -8.46 25.27
N SER A 301 -16.22 -8.70 25.05
CA SER A 301 -15.42 -9.67 25.81
C SER A 301 -14.12 -9.02 26.28
N ALA A 302 -13.86 -9.03 27.59
CA ALA A 302 -12.60 -8.54 28.14
C ALA A 302 -11.39 -9.36 27.64
N ILE A 303 -11.54 -10.67 27.45
CA ILE A 303 -10.47 -11.53 26.92
C ILE A 303 -10.08 -11.12 25.51
N LEU A 304 -11.06 -10.77 24.68
CA LEU A 304 -10.81 -10.32 23.31
C LEU A 304 -10.25 -8.89 23.28
N GLU A 305 -10.72 -8.02 24.18
CA GLU A 305 -10.19 -6.66 24.35
C GLU A 305 -8.70 -6.71 24.74
N ASP A 306 -8.34 -7.49 25.74
CA ASP A 306 -6.94 -7.71 26.17
C ASP A 306 -6.05 -8.24 25.03
N ALA A 307 -6.58 -9.10 24.15
CA ALA A 307 -5.83 -9.60 23.00
C ALA A 307 -5.61 -8.52 21.93
N VAL A 308 -6.60 -7.67 21.69
CA VAL A 308 -6.49 -6.52 20.79
C VAL A 308 -5.51 -5.49 21.34
N GLU A 309 -5.59 -5.16 22.64
CA GLU A 309 -4.66 -4.23 23.28
C GLU A 309 -3.21 -4.76 23.21
N HIS A 310 -3.01 -6.06 23.42
CA HIS A 310 -1.71 -6.72 23.27
C HIS A 310 -1.14 -6.53 21.85
N ALA A 311 -1.96 -6.74 20.81
CA ALA A 311 -1.53 -6.55 19.42
C ALA A 311 -1.16 -5.09 19.13
N ILE A 312 -1.99 -4.14 19.57
CA ILE A 312 -1.74 -2.70 19.41
C ILE A 312 -0.48 -2.27 20.16
N ALA A 313 -0.28 -2.75 21.40
CA ALA A 313 0.92 -2.46 22.19
C ALA A 313 2.20 -2.97 21.52
N ARG A 314 2.10 -4.02 20.68
CA ARG A 314 3.21 -4.52 19.86
C ARG A 314 3.40 -3.78 18.54
N GLY A 315 2.64 -2.73 18.29
CA GLY A 315 2.73 -1.90 17.09
C GLY A 315 2.06 -2.55 15.87
N VAL A 316 1.06 -3.41 16.08
CA VAL A 316 0.29 -4.04 15.00
C VAL A 316 -0.93 -3.19 14.68
N VAL A 317 -1.20 -2.98 13.39
CA VAL A 317 -2.43 -2.36 12.90
C VAL A 317 -3.55 -3.40 12.94
N VAL A 318 -4.60 -3.14 13.71
CA VAL A 318 -5.76 -4.05 13.80
C VAL A 318 -6.92 -3.45 13.02
N VAL A 319 -7.38 -4.16 11.98
CA VAL A 319 -8.48 -3.80 11.10
C VAL A 319 -9.61 -4.81 11.30
N ALA A 320 -10.82 -4.35 11.50
CA ALA A 320 -11.95 -5.24 11.71
C ALA A 320 -13.22 -4.81 10.98
N ALA A 321 -13.98 -5.79 10.51
CA ALA A 321 -15.30 -5.61 9.91
C ALA A 321 -16.30 -5.05 10.94
N ALA A 322 -17.01 -3.97 10.61
CA ALA A 322 -17.98 -3.32 11.50
C ALA A 322 -19.18 -4.22 11.87
N GLY A 323 -19.48 -5.21 11.03
CA GLY A 323 -20.62 -6.12 11.19
C GLY A 323 -21.72 -5.91 10.15
N ASN A 324 -22.59 -6.89 10.00
CA ASN A 324 -23.60 -6.96 8.94
C ASN A 324 -25.05 -6.92 9.46
N SER A 325 -25.27 -6.27 10.61
CA SER A 325 -26.60 -6.18 11.22
C SER A 325 -27.41 -4.92 10.80
N GLY A 326 -26.77 -3.95 10.13
CA GLY A 326 -27.35 -2.64 9.86
C GLY A 326 -27.58 -1.79 11.12
N ARG A 327 -27.02 -2.22 12.26
CA ARG A 327 -27.17 -1.58 13.57
C ARG A 327 -25.81 -1.07 14.08
N SER A 328 -25.57 -1.12 15.40
CA SER A 328 -24.29 -0.74 16.01
C SER A 328 -23.13 -1.61 15.54
N VAL A 329 -21.94 -1.04 15.61
CA VAL A 329 -20.68 -1.76 15.35
C VAL A 329 -20.52 -2.90 16.36
N GLY A 330 -20.08 -4.06 15.86
CA GLY A 330 -19.82 -5.25 16.67
C GLY A 330 -18.39 -5.30 17.23
N TRP A 331 -18.12 -6.32 18.02
CA TRP A 331 -16.81 -6.60 18.59
C TRP A 331 -16.10 -7.66 17.74
N PRO A 332 -14.78 -7.49 17.41
CA PRO A 332 -13.81 -6.58 18.02
C PRO A 332 -13.71 -5.18 17.38
N ALA A 333 -14.45 -4.87 16.34
CA ALA A 333 -14.33 -3.59 15.63
C ALA A 333 -14.58 -2.37 16.55
N ALA A 334 -15.41 -2.52 17.57
CA ALA A 334 -15.74 -1.45 18.51
C ALA A 334 -14.72 -1.26 19.65
N TYR A 335 -13.59 -1.99 19.70
CA TYR A 335 -12.55 -1.71 20.69
C TYR A 335 -11.68 -0.53 20.30
N ASP A 336 -11.18 0.17 21.31
CA ASP A 336 -10.27 1.28 21.12
C ASP A 336 -9.00 0.86 20.34
N GLY A 337 -8.61 1.68 19.37
CA GLY A 337 -7.43 1.43 18.55
C GLY A 337 -7.66 0.49 17.36
N VAL A 338 -8.79 -0.19 17.28
CA VAL A 338 -9.19 -0.97 16.10
C VAL A 338 -9.72 -0.03 15.02
N LEU A 339 -9.35 -0.27 13.78
CA LEU A 339 -9.91 0.43 12.62
C LEU A 339 -11.16 -0.33 12.13
N ALA A 340 -12.33 0.10 12.58
CA ALA A 340 -13.61 -0.47 12.19
C ALA A 340 -13.97 -0.07 10.76
N VAL A 341 -14.33 -1.04 9.92
CA VAL A 341 -14.57 -0.86 8.49
C VAL A 341 -16.03 -1.14 8.14
N SER A 342 -16.72 -0.14 7.62
CA SER A 342 -18.07 -0.29 7.03
C SER A 342 -17.99 -0.64 5.54
N ALA A 343 -19.09 -1.19 4.98
CA ALA A 343 -19.14 -1.66 3.61
C ALA A 343 -19.88 -0.68 2.69
N SER A 344 -19.24 -0.29 1.58
CA SER A 344 -19.87 0.47 0.49
C SER A 344 -20.09 -0.38 -0.76
N ASP A 345 -20.99 0.07 -1.62
CA ASP A 345 -21.21 -0.43 -2.98
C ASP A 345 -20.39 0.35 -4.03
N ALA A 346 -20.56 0.01 -5.31
CA ALA A 346 -19.88 0.66 -6.43
C ALA A 346 -20.22 2.15 -6.57
N ASN A 347 -21.39 2.56 -6.11
CA ASN A 347 -21.86 3.96 -6.13
C ASN A 347 -21.51 4.73 -4.85
N ASP A 348 -20.58 4.22 -4.04
CA ASP A 348 -20.21 4.80 -2.74
C ASP A 348 -21.32 4.84 -1.69
N LYS A 349 -22.41 4.15 -1.87
CA LYS A 349 -23.46 4.07 -0.87
C LYS A 349 -23.14 3.00 0.14
N ILE A 350 -23.36 3.30 1.42
CA ILE A 350 -23.20 2.28 2.47
C ILE A 350 -24.24 1.18 2.25
N ALA A 351 -23.77 -0.06 2.25
CA ALA A 351 -24.61 -1.23 2.14
C ALA A 351 -25.64 -1.27 3.28
N TRP A 352 -26.88 -1.64 2.97
CA TRP A 352 -27.99 -1.64 3.94
C TRP A 352 -27.70 -2.51 5.17
N PHE A 353 -26.94 -3.56 5.00
CA PHE A 353 -26.53 -4.49 6.06
C PHE A 353 -25.38 -3.96 6.92
N SER A 354 -24.58 -3.02 6.41
CA SER A 354 -23.39 -2.53 7.12
C SER A 354 -23.74 -1.93 8.46
N SER A 355 -23.11 -2.42 9.52
CA SER A 355 -23.21 -1.81 10.85
C SER A 355 -22.60 -0.40 10.84
N ARG A 356 -23.10 0.45 11.72
CA ARG A 356 -22.85 1.89 11.77
C ARG A 356 -22.73 2.39 13.20
N GLY A 357 -22.05 3.50 13.40
CA GLY A 357 -21.85 4.10 14.70
C GLY A 357 -20.62 4.99 14.75
N PRO A 358 -20.35 5.65 15.88
CA PRO A 358 -19.20 6.52 16.06
C PRO A 358 -17.85 5.76 16.01
N GLU A 359 -17.89 4.43 16.13
CA GLU A 359 -16.70 3.58 16.08
C GLU A 359 -16.22 3.33 14.65
N VAL A 360 -17.04 3.58 13.63
CA VAL A 360 -16.65 3.44 12.22
C VAL A 360 -15.49 4.38 11.92
N GLY A 361 -14.35 3.82 11.56
CA GLY A 361 -13.16 4.60 11.21
C GLY A 361 -13.11 4.97 9.74
N ILE A 362 -13.50 4.04 8.85
CA ILE A 362 -13.44 4.23 7.40
C ILE A 362 -14.42 3.27 6.71
N ALA A 363 -14.89 3.64 5.52
CA ALA A 363 -15.67 2.76 4.64
C ALA A 363 -14.78 2.20 3.51
N ALA A 364 -15.11 1.00 3.04
CA ALA A 364 -14.44 0.41 1.88
C ALA A 364 -15.41 -0.48 1.08
N PRO A 365 -15.09 -0.85 -0.17
CA PRO A 365 -15.93 -1.73 -0.98
C PRO A 365 -16.24 -3.07 -0.29
N GLY A 366 -17.52 -3.37 -0.12
CA GLY A 366 -17.98 -4.60 0.54
C GLY A 366 -19.20 -5.23 -0.12
N VAL A 367 -19.56 -4.78 -1.33
CA VAL A 367 -20.67 -5.33 -2.11
C VAL A 367 -20.13 -5.83 -3.45
N ALA A 368 -20.52 -7.02 -3.86
CA ALA A 368 -20.10 -7.65 -5.10
C ALA A 368 -18.57 -7.72 -5.28
N VAL A 369 -17.85 -8.07 -4.23
CA VAL A 369 -16.39 -8.25 -4.26
C VAL A 369 -16.06 -9.65 -4.76
N THR A 370 -15.30 -9.74 -5.84
CA THR A 370 -14.92 -11.01 -6.48
C THR A 370 -13.48 -11.36 -6.16
N GLN A 371 -13.27 -12.55 -5.57
CA GLN A 371 -11.95 -13.11 -5.27
C GLN A 371 -11.97 -14.64 -5.30
N GLN A 372 -10.79 -15.25 -5.24
CA GLN A 372 -10.67 -16.70 -5.13
C GLN A 372 -11.23 -17.18 -3.78
N THR A 373 -11.93 -18.31 -3.82
CA THR A 373 -12.36 -19.07 -2.66
C THR A 373 -11.77 -20.49 -2.68
N VAL A 374 -12.31 -21.44 -1.93
CA VAL A 374 -11.78 -22.80 -1.91
C VAL A 374 -12.31 -23.64 -3.06
N CYS A 375 -11.58 -24.71 -3.38
CA CYS A 375 -11.97 -25.70 -4.37
C CYS A 375 -13.15 -26.54 -3.87
N ASP A 376 -14.33 -26.31 -4.43
CA ASP A 376 -15.50 -27.15 -4.16
C ASP A 376 -15.51 -28.32 -5.17
N GLY A 377 -15.40 -29.56 -4.68
CA GLY A 377 -15.27 -30.75 -5.52
C GLY A 377 -13.86 -31.32 -5.71
N GLY A 378 -12.87 -30.79 -4.97
CA GLY A 378 -11.53 -31.37 -4.87
C GLY A 378 -10.49 -30.76 -5.82
N ARG A 379 -9.27 -31.32 -5.79
CA ARG A 379 -8.05 -30.75 -6.41
C ARG A 379 -8.14 -30.50 -7.93
N ASN A 380 -9.00 -31.21 -8.63
CA ASN A 380 -9.12 -31.07 -10.08
C ASN A 380 -10.09 -29.95 -10.52
N HIS A 381 -10.72 -29.25 -9.57
CA HIS A 381 -11.73 -28.22 -9.82
C HIS A 381 -11.48 -26.97 -8.98
N CYS A 382 -10.24 -26.50 -8.97
CA CYS A 382 -9.79 -25.43 -8.08
C CYS A 382 -9.82 -24.01 -8.68
N GLU A 383 -10.51 -23.80 -9.79
CA GLU A 383 -10.68 -22.47 -10.39
C GLU A 383 -11.96 -21.79 -9.91
N ILE A 384 -12.09 -21.62 -8.59
CA ILE A 384 -13.30 -21.03 -8.03
C ILE A 384 -13.04 -19.60 -7.59
N PHE A 385 -13.76 -18.68 -8.24
CA PHE A 385 -13.85 -17.28 -7.87
C PHE A 385 -15.29 -16.95 -7.48
N GLY A 386 -15.46 -16.51 -6.23
CA GLY A 386 -16.77 -16.15 -5.67
C GLY A 386 -16.97 -14.65 -5.56
N THR A 387 -18.20 -14.20 -5.72
CA THR A 387 -18.59 -12.80 -5.49
C THR A 387 -19.36 -12.71 -4.19
N PHE A 388 -18.78 -12.03 -3.19
CA PHE A 388 -19.31 -11.97 -1.82
C PHE A 388 -19.70 -10.55 -1.42
N ASN A 389 -20.61 -10.46 -0.44
CA ASN A 389 -21.08 -9.21 0.17
C ASN A 389 -20.85 -9.26 1.68
N GLY A 390 -20.38 -8.16 2.25
CA GLY A 390 -20.19 -8.04 3.70
C GLY A 390 -19.14 -7.00 4.07
N THR A 391 -19.19 -6.52 5.29
CA THR A 391 -18.09 -5.76 5.91
C THR A 391 -16.81 -6.62 6.01
N SER A 392 -16.95 -7.94 5.96
CA SER A 392 -15.86 -8.90 5.83
C SER A 392 -15.07 -8.76 4.54
N MET A 393 -15.66 -8.24 3.46
CA MET A 393 -15.00 -7.96 2.17
C MET A 393 -14.44 -6.54 2.15
N ALA A 394 -15.01 -5.62 2.93
CA ALA A 394 -14.52 -4.26 3.07
C ALA A 394 -13.22 -4.17 3.90
N SER A 395 -13.16 -4.87 5.03
CA SER A 395 -12.01 -4.90 5.95
C SER A 395 -10.68 -5.25 5.26
N PRO A 396 -10.58 -6.28 4.41
CA PRO A 396 -9.31 -6.64 3.76
C PRO A 396 -8.79 -5.58 2.77
N HIS A 397 -9.64 -4.73 2.18
CA HIS A 397 -9.17 -3.58 1.41
C HIS A 397 -8.38 -2.61 2.30
N VAL A 398 -8.89 -2.33 3.49
CA VAL A 398 -8.22 -1.45 4.45
C VAL A 398 -6.94 -2.09 4.98
N ALA A 399 -6.95 -3.40 5.26
CA ALA A 399 -5.76 -4.15 5.67
C ALA A 399 -4.68 -4.17 4.58
N GLY A 400 -5.07 -4.36 3.30
CA GLY A 400 -4.17 -4.26 2.16
C GLY A 400 -3.58 -2.84 2.00
N ALA A 401 -4.41 -1.80 2.11
CA ALA A 401 -3.94 -0.41 2.06
C ALA A 401 -3.02 -0.08 3.23
N ALA A 402 -3.27 -0.60 4.43
CA ALA A 402 -2.36 -0.48 5.57
C ALA A 402 -1.01 -1.16 5.27
N ALA A 403 -1.02 -2.33 4.62
CA ALA A 403 0.21 -3.00 4.21
C ALA A 403 1.01 -2.19 3.18
N LEU A 404 0.34 -1.51 2.23
CA LEU A 404 1.00 -0.61 1.29
C LEU A 404 1.68 0.56 2.02
N LEU A 405 1.00 1.18 3.00
CA LEU A 405 1.56 2.29 3.79
C LEU A 405 2.75 1.86 4.67
N ILE A 406 2.66 0.67 5.28
CA ILE A 406 3.77 0.12 6.06
C ILE A 406 4.97 -0.12 5.15
N ALA A 407 4.76 -0.65 3.95
CA ALA A 407 5.81 -0.81 2.97
C ALA A 407 6.43 0.53 2.53
N GLU A 408 5.71 1.65 2.62
CA GLU A 408 6.22 3.02 2.39
C GLU A 408 6.88 3.66 3.64
N GLY A 409 7.10 2.88 4.70
CA GLY A 409 7.84 3.36 5.88
C GLY A 409 6.98 3.91 7.01
N VAL A 410 5.66 3.85 6.91
CA VAL A 410 4.75 4.24 7.99
C VAL A 410 4.47 3.03 8.86
N THR A 411 5.20 2.84 9.95
CA THR A 411 5.10 1.63 10.78
C THR A 411 4.45 1.86 12.15
N ASP A 412 4.13 3.09 12.50
CA ASP A 412 3.33 3.41 13.69
C ASP A 412 1.83 3.21 13.40
N PRO A 413 1.08 2.39 14.15
CA PRO A 413 -0.33 2.11 13.88
C PRO A 413 -1.22 3.35 13.79
N LYS A 414 -0.96 4.36 14.64
CA LYS A 414 -1.72 5.61 14.63
C LYS A 414 -1.40 6.44 13.38
N ALA A 415 -0.16 6.42 12.94
CA ALA A 415 0.25 7.10 11.71
C ALA A 415 -0.30 6.40 10.47
N VAL A 416 -0.35 5.06 10.44
CA VAL A 416 -1.02 4.30 9.37
C VAL A 416 -2.50 4.67 9.30
N ARG A 417 -3.20 4.65 10.44
CA ARG A 417 -4.61 5.06 10.52
C ARG A 417 -4.81 6.48 10.02
N ALA A 418 -4.02 7.43 10.50
CA ALA A 418 -4.10 8.83 10.07
C ALA A 418 -3.85 9.02 8.56
N ALA A 419 -2.93 8.23 7.98
CA ALA A 419 -2.66 8.24 6.53
C ALA A 419 -3.83 7.69 5.72
N LEU A 420 -4.47 6.60 6.18
CA LEU A 420 -5.67 6.05 5.56
C LEU A 420 -6.84 7.03 5.61
N GLU A 421 -7.08 7.62 6.78
CA GLU A 421 -8.16 8.58 7.01
C GLU A 421 -7.96 9.88 6.20
N SER A 422 -6.72 10.39 6.12
CA SER A 422 -6.42 11.61 5.36
C SER A 422 -6.51 11.43 3.84
N GLY A 423 -6.26 10.24 3.33
CA GLY A 423 -6.40 9.89 1.92
C GLY A 423 -7.83 9.53 1.50
N ALA A 424 -8.71 9.24 2.46
CA ALA A 424 -10.08 8.83 2.19
C ALA A 424 -10.87 9.88 1.40
N THR A 425 -11.79 9.42 0.57
CA THR A 425 -12.76 10.29 -0.11
C THR A 425 -13.86 10.68 0.88
N SER A 426 -13.84 11.92 1.33
CA SER A 426 -14.76 12.44 2.36
C SER A 426 -16.24 12.24 1.98
N LYS A 427 -17.05 11.91 2.98
CA LYS A 427 -18.52 11.77 2.92
C LYS A 427 -19.15 12.44 4.15
N ASP A 428 -20.41 12.88 4.02
CA ASP A 428 -21.05 13.73 5.02
C ASP A 428 -21.45 13.03 6.34
N ASP A 429 -21.65 11.70 6.34
CA ASP A 429 -22.09 10.96 7.52
C ASP A 429 -20.99 10.10 8.12
N ALA A 430 -20.31 10.64 9.13
CA ALA A 430 -19.23 9.94 9.82
C ALA A 430 -19.67 8.66 10.54
N SER A 431 -20.96 8.53 10.91
CA SER A 431 -21.45 7.29 11.52
C SER A 431 -21.54 6.13 10.54
N LEU A 432 -21.60 6.42 9.25
CA LEU A 432 -21.65 5.47 8.14
C LEU A 432 -20.27 5.25 7.51
N TYR A 433 -19.53 6.34 7.31
CA TYR A 433 -18.32 6.38 6.50
C TYR A 433 -17.03 6.60 7.30
N GLY A 434 -17.11 6.92 8.59
CA GLY A 434 -15.94 7.36 9.35
C GLY A 434 -15.29 8.58 8.69
N ALA A 435 -14.01 8.48 8.36
CA ALA A 435 -13.28 9.52 7.62
C ALA A 435 -13.68 9.63 6.13
N GLY A 436 -14.41 8.66 5.60
CA GLY A 436 -14.82 8.59 4.20
C GLY A 436 -14.58 7.22 3.59
N ILE A 437 -14.61 7.14 2.25
CA ILE A 437 -14.33 5.91 1.52
C ILE A 437 -12.83 5.78 1.27
N LEU A 438 -12.27 4.61 1.55
CA LEU A 438 -10.87 4.27 1.34
C LEU A 438 -10.40 4.67 -0.07
N ASN A 439 -9.25 5.36 -0.12
CA ASN A 439 -8.49 5.57 -1.34
C ASN A 439 -7.01 5.32 -1.08
N ALA A 440 -6.57 4.09 -1.35
CA ALA A 440 -5.20 3.65 -1.13
C ALA A 440 -4.19 4.45 -1.97
N GLY A 441 -4.57 4.80 -3.21
CA GLY A 441 -3.74 5.62 -4.10
C GLY A 441 -3.42 6.98 -3.49
N LYS A 442 -4.42 7.72 -3.01
CA LYS A 442 -4.21 9.02 -2.36
C LYS A 442 -3.44 8.90 -1.05
N SER A 443 -3.72 7.86 -0.24
CA SER A 443 -3.02 7.63 1.02
C SER A 443 -1.53 7.39 0.80
N VAL A 444 -1.16 6.49 -0.12
CA VAL A 444 0.23 6.15 -0.43
C VAL A 444 0.96 7.32 -1.09
N ALA A 445 0.36 7.93 -2.12
CA ALA A 445 0.94 9.10 -2.80
C ALA A 445 1.18 10.27 -1.84
N GLY A 446 0.22 10.55 -0.94
CA GLY A 446 0.34 11.61 0.06
C GLY A 446 1.49 11.38 1.03
N VAL A 447 1.67 10.16 1.52
CA VAL A 447 2.79 9.77 2.38
C VAL A 447 4.11 9.90 1.62
N PHE A 448 4.21 9.33 0.43
CA PHE A 448 5.41 9.39 -0.39
C PHE A 448 5.85 10.84 -0.64
N LEU A 449 4.93 11.71 -1.07
CA LEU A 449 5.22 13.12 -1.32
C LEU A 449 5.67 13.84 -0.05
N ARG A 450 4.99 13.61 1.08
CA ARG A 450 5.35 14.19 2.37
C ARG A 450 6.76 13.78 2.79
N HIS A 451 7.10 12.50 2.69
CA HIS A 451 8.44 11.99 3.00
C HIS A 451 9.49 12.62 2.08
N LEU A 452 9.23 12.67 0.79
CA LEU A 452 10.13 13.26 -0.20
C LEU A 452 10.43 14.74 0.12
N LEU A 453 9.39 15.54 0.36
CA LEU A 453 9.53 16.97 0.69
C LEU A 453 10.29 17.19 1.99
N LEU A 454 9.98 16.43 3.04
CA LEU A 454 10.69 16.52 4.32
C LEU A 454 12.17 16.15 4.18
N ARG A 455 12.49 15.09 3.46
CA ARG A 455 13.87 14.63 3.22
C ARG A 455 14.66 15.65 2.41
N PHE A 456 14.09 16.21 1.36
CA PHE A 456 14.75 17.29 0.60
C PHE A 456 14.92 18.57 1.42
N GLY A 457 13.95 18.96 2.22
CA GLY A 457 14.04 20.09 3.14
C GLY A 457 15.16 19.93 4.16
N TRP A 458 15.23 18.76 4.79
CA TRP A 458 16.33 18.39 5.69
C TRP A 458 17.68 18.39 4.99
N LEU A 459 17.76 17.76 3.82
CA LEU A 459 19.00 17.70 3.04
C LEU A 459 19.51 19.08 2.67
N ALA A 460 18.63 19.96 2.18
CA ALA A 460 18.97 21.35 1.87
C ALA A 460 19.50 22.11 3.11
N THR A 461 18.83 21.96 4.25
CA THR A 461 19.24 22.56 5.52
C THR A 461 20.62 22.06 5.96
N LEU A 462 20.85 20.76 5.89
CA LEU A 462 22.12 20.14 6.27
C LEU A 462 23.26 20.54 5.32
N VAL A 463 23.00 20.57 4.02
CA VAL A 463 23.99 21.01 3.00
C VAL A 463 24.36 22.46 3.26
N LEU A 464 23.39 23.36 3.52
CA LEU A 464 23.65 24.75 3.84
C LEU A 464 24.45 24.91 5.15
N TYR A 465 24.10 24.13 6.18
CA TYR A 465 24.84 24.11 7.45
C TYR A 465 26.30 23.67 7.25
N LEU A 466 26.51 22.53 6.57
CA LEU A 466 27.84 21.98 6.30
C LEU A 466 28.68 22.94 5.44
N TRP A 467 28.07 23.51 4.39
CA TRP A 467 28.71 24.51 3.51
C TRP A 467 29.17 25.75 4.27
N ARG A 468 28.28 26.36 5.10
CA ARG A 468 28.64 27.50 5.97
C ARG A 468 29.72 27.12 6.97
N ARG A 469 29.65 25.93 7.55
CA ARG A 469 30.61 25.47 8.56
C ARG A 469 31.99 25.22 7.98
N ILE A 470 32.09 24.64 6.79
CA ILE A 470 33.35 24.43 6.08
C ILE A 470 33.97 25.77 5.68
N ARG A 471 33.20 26.69 5.10
CA ARG A 471 33.67 28.05 4.75
C ARG A 471 34.17 28.85 5.95
N ARG A 472 33.46 28.86 7.06
CA ARG A 472 33.88 29.54 8.29
C ARG A 472 35.22 29.02 8.82
N ARG A 473 35.64 27.83 8.46
CA ARG A 473 36.92 27.22 8.79
C ARG A 473 37.97 27.41 7.69
N GLY A 474 37.65 28.17 6.63
CA GLY A 474 38.53 28.47 5.51
C GLY A 474 38.71 27.27 4.58
N GLY A 475 37.80 26.30 4.58
CA GLY A 475 37.73 25.20 3.58
C GLY A 475 36.90 25.60 2.36
N GLU A 476 37.10 24.91 1.25
CA GLU A 476 36.27 25.06 0.05
C GLU A 476 35.33 23.85 -0.09
N PRO A 477 34.02 24.03 0.11
CA PRO A 477 33.06 22.95 -0.10
C PRO A 477 32.92 22.70 -1.61
N LYS A 478 33.31 21.50 -2.07
CA LYS A 478 33.14 21.08 -3.46
C LYS A 478 31.98 20.11 -3.58
N MET A 479 30.93 20.53 -4.31
CA MET A 479 29.89 19.59 -4.74
C MET A 479 30.45 18.75 -5.87
N SER A 480 30.69 17.47 -5.60
CA SER A 480 31.12 16.49 -6.59
C SER A 480 29.99 15.52 -6.88
N PHE A 481 30.09 14.81 -8.01
CA PHE A 481 29.15 13.73 -8.35
C PHE A 481 29.04 12.69 -7.22
N GLY A 482 30.17 12.36 -6.55
CA GLY A 482 30.16 11.46 -5.40
C GLY A 482 29.36 11.99 -4.21
N VAL A 483 29.41 13.31 -3.91
CA VAL A 483 28.59 13.90 -2.85
C VAL A 483 27.10 13.82 -3.21
N ALA A 484 26.73 14.15 -4.45
CA ALA A 484 25.35 14.16 -4.89
C ALA A 484 24.75 12.75 -4.88
N THR A 485 25.44 11.75 -5.46
CA THR A 485 24.96 10.36 -5.49
C THR A 485 24.89 9.74 -4.10
N GLY A 486 25.86 10.01 -3.24
CA GLY A 486 25.81 9.55 -1.83
C GLY A 486 24.63 10.17 -1.08
N ALA A 487 24.39 11.47 -1.25
CA ALA A 487 23.28 12.18 -0.61
C ALA A 487 21.90 11.63 -1.07
N LEU A 488 21.71 11.43 -2.36
CA LEU A 488 20.50 10.82 -2.89
C LEU A 488 20.30 9.40 -2.35
N PHE A 489 21.33 8.56 -2.41
CA PHE A 489 21.29 7.18 -1.91
C PHE A 489 20.89 7.09 -0.44
N GLY A 490 21.37 8.03 0.38
CA GLY A 490 21.04 8.07 1.81
C GLY A 490 19.69 8.71 2.15
N ALA A 491 19.20 9.66 1.34
CA ALA A 491 18.01 10.45 1.66
C ALA A 491 16.73 9.96 0.99
N VAL A 492 16.78 9.67 -0.32
CA VAL A 492 15.58 9.49 -1.16
C VAL A 492 15.70 8.35 -2.19
N GLY A 493 16.85 7.68 -2.27
CA GLY A 493 17.16 6.71 -3.31
C GLY A 493 17.85 7.33 -4.53
N LEU A 494 18.36 6.48 -5.42
CA LEU A 494 19.08 6.92 -6.62
C LEU A 494 18.14 7.44 -7.72
N VAL A 495 16.90 6.93 -7.76
CA VAL A 495 15.85 7.32 -8.73
C VAL A 495 14.56 7.69 -7.99
N PRO A 496 14.56 8.75 -7.16
CA PRO A 496 13.46 9.07 -6.26
C PRO A 496 12.15 9.47 -6.96
N PHE A 497 12.22 9.79 -8.24
CA PHE A 497 11.06 10.16 -9.07
C PHE A 497 10.51 9.00 -9.90
N ALA A 498 11.08 7.79 -9.76
CA ALA A 498 10.63 6.61 -10.50
C ALA A 498 9.11 6.33 -10.37
N PRO A 499 8.47 6.49 -9.19
CA PRO A 499 7.03 6.35 -9.05
C PRO A 499 6.23 7.30 -9.96
N TYR A 500 6.58 8.58 -9.98
CA TYR A 500 5.90 9.60 -10.80
C TYR A 500 6.06 9.39 -12.31
N LEU A 501 7.03 8.59 -12.74
CA LEU A 501 7.27 8.26 -14.13
C LEU A 501 6.69 6.88 -14.49
N GLY A 502 5.95 6.23 -13.59
CA GLY A 502 5.41 4.89 -13.78
C GLY A 502 6.48 3.81 -13.98
N LEU A 503 7.74 4.08 -13.57
CA LEU A 503 8.84 3.15 -13.82
C LEU A 503 8.75 1.89 -12.95
N LEU A 504 8.21 1.98 -11.74
CA LEU A 504 8.07 0.83 -10.85
C LEU A 504 7.02 -0.15 -11.39
N ALA A 505 5.90 0.36 -11.86
CA ALA A 505 4.83 -0.45 -12.42
C ALA A 505 5.27 -1.16 -13.70
N ARG A 506 6.01 -0.46 -14.58
CA ARG A 506 6.51 -0.98 -15.87
C ARG A 506 7.74 -1.88 -15.75
N ALA A 507 8.37 -1.95 -14.58
CA ALA A 507 9.61 -2.70 -14.40
C ALA A 507 9.47 -4.24 -14.51
N GLY A 508 8.24 -4.79 -14.51
CA GLY A 508 7.98 -6.21 -14.62
C GLY A 508 8.82 -7.03 -13.64
N ARG A 509 9.56 -8.03 -14.12
CA ARG A 509 10.46 -8.86 -13.30
C ARG A 509 11.59 -8.09 -12.60
N PHE A 510 11.87 -6.85 -13.01
CA PHE A 510 12.87 -5.98 -12.40
C PHE A 510 12.28 -5.04 -11.34
N ARG A 511 11.00 -5.14 -11.03
CA ARG A 511 10.30 -4.29 -10.06
C ARG A 511 11.01 -4.23 -8.71
N GLU A 512 11.49 -5.36 -8.20
CA GLU A 512 12.21 -5.42 -6.92
C GLU A 512 13.44 -4.50 -6.90
N TRP A 513 14.24 -4.54 -7.97
CA TRP A 513 15.42 -3.69 -8.09
C TRP A 513 15.04 -2.22 -8.28
N ALA A 514 13.98 -1.94 -9.04
CA ALA A 514 13.49 -0.59 -9.24
C ALA A 514 12.99 0.02 -7.93
N GLU A 515 12.24 -0.73 -7.13
CA GLU A 515 11.81 -0.32 -5.78
C GLU A 515 12.99 -0.02 -4.85
N LEU A 516 14.02 -0.89 -4.81
CA LEU A 516 15.21 -0.64 -4.00
C LEU A 516 15.93 0.64 -4.42
N LEU A 517 16.09 0.87 -5.72
CA LEU A 517 16.76 2.07 -6.24
C LEU A 517 15.95 3.35 -6.03
N ALA A 518 14.63 3.25 -6.00
CA ALA A 518 13.73 4.39 -5.71
C ALA A 518 13.67 4.76 -4.23
N ARG A 519 14.12 3.87 -3.34
CA ARG A 519 14.10 4.07 -1.87
C ARG A 519 15.49 4.44 -1.32
N PRO A 520 15.55 5.21 -0.22
CA PRO A 520 16.80 5.43 0.48
C PRO A 520 17.34 4.10 1.04
N PHE A 521 18.66 3.98 1.12
CA PHE A 521 19.29 2.78 1.65
C PHE A 521 18.75 2.35 3.03
N GLY A 522 18.40 3.31 3.87
CA GLY A 522 17.85 3.05 5.19
C GLY A 522 16.49 2.35 5.24
N GLU A 523 15.81 2.21 4.10
CA GLU A 523 14.53 1.51 3.96
C GLU A 523 14.64 0.18 3.17
N TRP A 524 15.84 -0.23 2.81
CA TRP A 524 16.03 -1.47 2.05
C TRP A 524 15.70 -2.74 2.84
N ASP A 525 15.90 -2.72 4.16
CA ASP A 525 15.49 -3.82 5.04
C ASP A 525 13.98 -4.08 5.01
N MET A 526 13.17 -3.02 4.89
CA MET A 526 11.72 -3.14 4.72
C MET A 526 11.38 -3.76 3.37
N ALA A 527 11.94 -3.21 2.28
CA ALA A 527 11.68 -3.67 0.92
C ALA A 527 12.14 -5.13 0.70
N LEU A 528 13.18 -5.58 1.41
CA LEU A 528 13.67 -6.96 1.38
C LEU A 528 12.89 -7.90 2.32
N GLY A 529 11.93 -7.38 3.10
CA GLY A 529 11.11 -8.19 3.99
C GLY A 529 11.83 -8.69 5.23
N ALA A 530 12.88 -8.00 5.66
CA ALA A 530 13.62 -8.40 6.85
C ALA A 530 12.89 -7.96 8.11
N ASN A 531 12.48 -8.90 8.95
CA ASN A 531 11.95 -8.63 10.30
C ASN A 531 12.93 -7.85 11.21
N VAL A 532 14.18 -7.73 10.77
CA VAL A 532 15.25 -6.95 11.42
C VAL A 532 14.89 -5.48 11.56
N HIS A 533 14.12 -4.89 10.63
CA HIS A 533 13.68 -3.50 10.68
C HIS A 533 13.05 -3.13 12.03
N ARG A 534 12.27 -4.03 12.60
CA ARG A 534 11.59 -3.83 13.88
C ARG A 534 12.55 -3.67 15.07
N TRP A 535 13.73 -4.30 15.00
CA TRP A 535 14.71 -4.33 16.09
C TRP A 535 15.92 -3.44 15.83
N LEU A 536 16.37 -3.36 14.57
CA LEU A 536 17.57 -2.65 14.17
C LEU A 536 17.38 -2.03 12.77
N PRO A 537 16.64 -0.91 12.65
CA PRO A 537 16.39 -0.30 11.35
C PRO A 537 17.68 0.23 10.73
N LEU A 538 17.86 -0.01 9.44
CA LEU A 538 18.96 0.56 8.65
C LEU A 538 18.84 2.09 8.51
N ALA A 539 17.68 2.65 8.79
CA ALA A 539 17.36 4.08 8.71
C ALA A 539 18.06 4.91 9.80
N GLY A 540 19.36 4.71 10.02
CA GLY A 540 20.11 5.40 11.05
C GLY A 540 21.61 5.45 10.81
N ALA A 541 22.35 5.81 11.85
CA ALA A 541 23.79 6.02 11.77
C ALA A 541 24.63 4.73 11.60
N LEU A 542 24.12 3.57 11.94
CA LEU A 542 24.89 2.31 11.96
C LEU A 542 25.50 1.95 10.60
N PRO A 543 24.76 1.96 9.47
CA PRO A 543 25.35 1.69 8.17
C PRO A 543 26.40 2.73 7.77
N VAL A 544 26.15 3.99 8.12
CA VAL A 544 27.09 5.11 7.84
C VAL A 544 28.38 4.92 8.62
N ILE A 545 28.31 4.52 9.89
CA ILE A 545 29.48 4.21 10.73
C ILE A 545 30.27 3.05 10.12
N ALA A 546 29.58 1.96 9.72
CA ALA A 546 30.23 0.80 9.12
C ALA A 546 30.99 1.17 7.84
N VAL A 547 30.33 1.86 6.91
CA VAL A 547 30.95 2.31 5.66
C VAL A 547 32.09 3.30 5.91
N ALA A 548 31.91 4.25 6.82
CA ALA A 548 32.96 5.21 7.16
C ALA A 548 34.18 4.53 7.79
N SER A 549 33.97 3.57 8.69
CA SER A 549 35.07 2.82 9.32
C SER A 549 35.93 2.07 8.31
N LEU A 550 35.32 1.54 7.24
CA LEU A 550 36.02 0.79 6.19
C LEU A 550 36.70 1.70 5.15
N LEU A 551 36.03 2.77 4.74
CA LEU A 551 36.40 3.50 3.51
C LEU A 551 36.84 4.96 3.74
N LEU A 552 36.69 5.54 4.94
CA LEU A 552 37.04 6.94 5.18
C LEU A 552 38.56 7.23 4.98
N GLY A 553 39.42 6.20 5.15
CA GLY A 553 40.86 6.26 4.84
C GLY A 553 41.16 6.44 3.36
N VAL A 554 40.24 6.03 2.47
CA VAL A 554 40.47 6.07 1.01
C VAL A 554 39.92 7.41 0.47
N LYS A 555 40.82 8.31 0.07
CA LYS A 555 40.49 9.69 -0.36
C LYS A 555 39.39 9.77 -1.41
N ARG A 556 39.36 8.87 -2.40
CA ARG A 556 38.37 8.90 -3.49
C ARG A 556 36.94 8.63 -3.03
N PHE A 557 36.73 7.91 -1.91
CA PHE A 557 35.41 7.60 -1.39
C PHE A 557 34.88 8.64 -0.39
N ARG A 558 35.73 9.50 0.16
CA ARG A 558 35.32 10.53 1.13
C ARG A 558 34.14 11.40 0.67
N PRO A 559 34.11 11.91 -0.59
CA PRO A 559 32.97 12.71 -1.04
C PRO A 559 31.66 11.93 -1.00
N TRP A 560 31.68 10.67 -1.44
CA TRP A 560 30.50 9.81 -1.43
C TRP A 560 30.04 9.49 0.01
N ILE A 561 30.96 9.16 0.92
CA ILE A 561 30.67 8.91 2.35
C ILE A 561 30.04 10.16 2.98
N GLY A 562 30.58 11.34 2.69
CA GLY A 562 30.07 12.60 3.19
C GLY A 562 28.65 12.89 2.69
N GLY A 563 28.38 12.61 1.42
CA GLY A 563 27.04 12.68 0.85
C GLY A 563 26.09 11.68 1.49
N PHE A 564 26.49 10.40 1.56
CA PHE A 564 25.69 9.34 2.17
C PHE A 564 25.34 9.63 3.63
N ALA A 565 26.30 10.11 4.42
CA ALA A 565 26.04 10.52 5.79
C ALA A 565 25.06 11.71 5.88
N ALA A 566 25.19 12.71 5.00
CA ALA A 566 24.26 13.84 4.96
C ALA A 566 22.85 13.40 4.54
N GLY A 567 22.74 12.50 3.56
CA GLY A 567 21.48 11.92 3.13
C GLY A 567 20.80 11.09 4.21
N THR A 568 21.55 10.19 4.87
CA THR A 568 21.02 9.42 6.02
C THR A 568 20.61 10.31 7.18
N ALA A 569 21.33 11.43 7.43
CA ALA A 569 20.89 12.41 8.41
C ALA A 569 19.57 13.09 8.03
N ALA A 570 19.31 13.31 6.74
CA ALA A 570 18.05 13.88 6.28
C ALA A 570 16.88 12.88 6.46
N LEU A 571 17.09 11.59 6.12
CA LEU A 571 16.14 10.51 6.40
C LEU A 571 15.84 10.41 7.90
N ALA A 572 16.88 10.34 8.73
CA ALA A 572 16.72 10.29 10.18
C ALA A 572 16.00 11.53 10.74
N GLY A 573 16.27 12.72 10.19
CA GLY A 573 15.56 13.95 10.54
C GLY A 573 14.07 13.91 10.21
N GLN A 574 13.70 13.36 9.06
CA GLN A 574 12.30 13.13 8.70
C GLN A 574 11.64 12.18 9.71
N LEU A 575 12.25 11.03 10.00
CA LEU A 575 11.71 10.05 10.96
C LEU A 575 11.54 10.62 12.37
N ALA A 576 12.48 11.47 12.81
CA ALA A 576 12.39 12.13 14.11
C ALA A 576 11.20 13.10 14.21
N LEU A 577 10.89 13.82 13.11
CA LEU A 577 9.81 14.80 13.07
C LEU A 577 8.44 14.20 12.77
N SER A 578 8.34 13.34 11.77
CA SER A 578 7.05 12.81 11.31
C SER A 578 6.39 11.90 12.36
N GLY A 579 7.19 11.11 13.09
CA GLY A 579 6.68 10.08 13.99
C GLY A 579 5.96 8.94 13.27
N ASP A 580 6.18 8.80 11.98
CA ASP A 580 5.53 7.77 11.14
C ASP A 580 6.08 6.37 11.40
N ALA A 581 7.30 6.27 11.96
CA ALA A 581 7.94 4.98 12.24
C ALA A 581 7.90 4.64 13.74
N ALA A 582 7.57 3.39 14.03
CA ALA A 582 7.70 2.78 15.35
C ALA A 582 8.87 1.79 15.36
N PHE A 583 9.47 1.66 16.51
CA PHE A 583 10.54 0.72 16.84
C PHE A 583 9.99 -0.30 17.84
N ALA A 584 10.66 -1.45 18.05
CA ALA A 584 10.18 -2.46 19.01
C ALA A 584 9.96 -1.88 20.43
N LEU A 585 10.65 -0.80 20.77
CA LEU A 585 10.52 -0.06 22.04
C LEU A 585 9.56 1.16 21.92
N GLY A 586 8.81 1.27 20.82
CA GLY A 586 7.83 2.32 20.59
C GLY A 586 8.35 3.52 19.80
N THR A 587 7.44 4.41 19.43
CA THR A 587 7.67 5.60 18.59
C THR A 587 8.66 6.59 19.26
N PHE A 588 8.62 6.73 20.58
CA PHE A 588 9.55 7.60 21.30
C PHE A 588 11.01 7.13 21.16
N ALA A 589 11.25 5.82 21.32
CA ALA A 589 12.58 5.24 21.17
C ALA A 589 13.10 5.41 19.74
N MET A 590 12.23 5.25 18.73
CA MET A 590 12.57 5.49 17.32
C MET A 590 12.95 6.95 17.08
N ARG A 591 12.20 7.91 17.60
CA ARG A 591 12.52 9.34 17.50
C ARG A 591 13.86 9.67 18.14
N LEU A 592 14.14 9.12 19.32
CA LEU A 592 15.43 9.31 20.00
C LEU A 592 16.59 8.74 19.19
N TYR A 593 16.44 7.49 18.69
CA TYR A 593 17.42 6.86 17.81
C TYR A 593 17.68 7.69 16.54
N ALA A 594 16.62 8.20 15.92
CA ALA A 594 16.72 9.05 14.74
C ALA A 594 17.45 10.37 15.05
N MET A 595 17.14 11.05 16.16
CA MET A 595 17.84 12.28 16.58
C MET A 595 19.33 12.04 16.83
N VAL A 596 19.69 10.96 17.52
CA VAL A 596 21.11 10.59 17.72
C VAL A 596 21.78 10.30 16.38
N SER A 597 21.09 9.61 15.47
CA SER A 597 21.59 9.32 14.14
C SER A 597 21.86 10.58 13.31
N VAL A 598 20.99 11.60 13.40
CA VAL A 598 21.26 12.92 12.76
C VAL A 598 22.60 13.49 13.23
N VAL A 599 22.82 13.53 14.55
CA VAL A 599 24.05 14.11 15.12
C VAL A 599 25.29 13.35 14.65
N VAL A 600 25.26 12.02 14.72
CA VAL A 600 26.39 11.15 14.32
C VAL A 600 26.65 11.27 12.82
N CYS A 601 25.62 11.20 11.98
CA CYS A 601 25.77 11.31 10.53
C CYS A 601 26.29 12.68 10.11
N VAL A 602 25.80 13.78 10.70
CA VAL A 602 26.33 15.14 10.45
C VAL A 602 27.80 15.27 10.87
N TRP A 603 28.20 14.62 11.96
CA TRP A 603 29.59 14.59 12.40
C TRP A 603 30.49 13.85 11.40
N ILE A 604 30.05 12.67 10.91
CA ILE A 604 30.79 11.89 9.89
C ILE A 604 30.84 12.67 8.57
N ALA A 605 29.71 13.24 8.10
CA ALA A 605 29.67 14.05 6.89
C ALA A 605 30.69 15.21 6.95
N ARG A 606 30.76 15.88 8.09
CA ARG A 606 31.73 16.95 8.30
C ARG A 606 33.19 16.46 8.20
N ILE A 607 33.52 15.32 8.80
CA ILE A 607 34.89 14.75 8.71
C ILE A 607 35.23 14.36 7.29
N ALA A 608 34.30 13.71 6.59
CA ALA A 608 34.48 13.25 5.23
C ALA A 608 34.66 14.38 4.20
N LEU A 609 33.92 15.49 4.39
CA LEU A 609 33.90 16.65 3.48
C LEU A 609 34.93 17.76 3.87
N ASP A 610 35.65 17.64 4.99
CA ASP A 610 36.66 18.63 5.39
C ASP A 610 37.96 18.40 4.62
N THR A 611 38.18 19.22 3.59
CA THR A 611 39.34 19.11 2.68
C THR A 611 40.69 19.36 3.33
N ARG A 612 40.76 19.91 4.57
CA ARG A 612 42.01 20.12 5.30
C ARG A 612 42.59 18.85 5.91
N ARG A 613 41.78 17.79 6.01
CA ARG A 613 42.22 16.49 6.53
C ARG A 613 42.50 15.48 5.41
N ALA A 614 42.51 15.95 4.17
CA ALA A 614 42.72 15.13 2.97
C ALA A 614 44.21 14.99 2.61
#